data_25ac1b1dca83287d08a7674a73518633
#
_entry.id   25ac1b1dca83287d08a7674a73518633
#
_cell.length_a   1.000
_cell.length_b   1.000
_cell.length_c   1.000
_cell.angle_alpha   90.00
_cell.angle_beta   90.00
_cell.angle_gamma   90.00
#
_symmetry.space_group_name_H-M   'P 1'
#
loop_
_entity.id
_entity.type
_entity.pdbx_description
1 polymer ?
#
loop_
_entity_poly.entity_id
_entity_poly.type
_entity_poly.pdbx_seq_one_letter_code
_entity_poly.pdbx_strand_id
1 'polypeptide(L)'
;MAEEAGPGPLPAALELLPAGPVAMRLPAPASKSVTNRALLCVALAEGTSRLHGAAAGDDAQAMAAALAELGARVEAEPGTWTVQGTGGRLHSPARPLDARLSGTTMRFLAAAATLTPAGATVTGRAPLLRRPVGPLVAALRALGAEVTDHGGLPPVTAGGGGLEGGRASVDAAASSQFASAVLLVAPYARRPVVLAAERLGAAAYVELTAVLMRDLGAAVEPAGPDAWRVEAGRPYRATDLEVEYDASAAAHLFPLAAATGGRVTVTNASPGTLQPDAALPGLLQAMGATVERDGACLTVHGPQALDPVDADLAAMPDQVTTMAALAALATGPSRLRGVAVARGHETDRLAALAAELAKLGVAVTELPDGLVVAGAGPDRLRPARLATHGDHRMAMALAAVAARVPGVVLEDPACVAKTYPGFWRDLATAGLAWRAHPGRVE
;
A
#
# COMPACT_ATOMS: atom_id res chain seq x y z
N MET A 1 38.13 -15.22 2.67
CA MET A 1 37.64 -13.87 2.42
C MET A 1 36.55 -14.01 1.36
N ALA A 2 35.29 -14.12 1.78
CA ALA A 2 34.14 -14.05 0.86
C ALA A 2 33.88 -12.56 0.61
N GLU A 3 33.94 -12.16 -0.65
CA GLU A 3 33.55 -10.85 -1.09
C GLU A 3 32.13 -10.57 -0.61
N GLU A 4 31.95 -9.54 0.21
CA GLU A 4 30.66 -8.90 0.47
C GLU A 4 30.21 -8.25 -0.84
N ALA A 5 29.59 -9.04 -1.71
CA ALA A 5 28.86 -8.53 -2.84
C ALA A 5 27.64 -7.77 -2.29
N GLY A 6 27.72 -6.44 -2.25
CA GLY A 6 26.53 -5.60 -2.14
C GLY A 6 25.55 -6.02 -3.23
N PRO A 7 24.24 -5.98 -3.02
CA PRO A 7 23.27 -6.55 -3.94
C PRO A 7 23.35 -5.81 -5.27
N GLY A 8 23.92 -6.48 -6.26
CA GLY A 8 23.79 -6.11 -7.65
C GLY A 8 22.30 -6.07 -8.05
N PRO A 9 21.95 -5.67 -9.28
CA PRO A 9 20.56 -5.66 -9.74
C PRO A 9 19.94 -7.04 -9.53
N LEU A 10 18.68 -7.07 -9.04
CA LEU A 10 17.94 -8.31 -8.84
C LEU A 10 17.84 -9.08 -10.16
N PRO A 11 17.94 -10.43 -10.12
CA PRO A 11 17.79 -11.25 -11.30
C PRO A 11 16.34 -11.24 -11.83
N ALA A 12 16.12 -11.68 -13.06
CA ALA A 12 14.80 -11.79 -13.64
C ALA A 12 13.87 -12.78 -12.88
N ALA A 13 14.46 -13.76 -12.22
CA ALA A 13 13.80 -14.65 -11.29
C ALA A 13 14.77 -15.11 -10.21
N LEU A 14 14.24 -15.45 -9.03
CA LEU A 14 15.03 -15.97 -7.91
C LEU A 14 14.35 -17.17 -7.25
N GLU A 15 15.16 -18.05 -6.69
CA GLU A 15 14.75 -19.14 -5.83
C GLU A 15 15.26 -18.87 -4.41
N LEU A 16 14.34 -18.78 -3.44
CA LEU A 16 14.74 -18.78 -2.04
C LEU A 16 15.22 -20.16 -1.63
N LEU A 17 16.30 -20.19 -0.87
CA LEU A 17 16.88 -21.42 -0.34
C LEU A 17 16.41 -21.60 1.10
N PRO A 18 15.49 -22.55 1.38
CA PRO A 18 15.01 -22.78 2.73
C PRO A 18 16.17 -23.13 3.67
N ALA A 19 16.27 -22.41 4.77
CA ALA A 19 17.35 -22.56 5.76
C ALA A 19 16.83 -23.05 7.13
N GLY A 20 15.59 -23.58 7.19
CA GLY A 20 14.92 -23.93 8.44
C GLY A 20 14.16 -22.74 9.06
N PRO A 21 13.89 -22.75 10.37
CA PRO A 21 13.17 -21.69 11.05
C PRO A 21 13.87 -20.33 10.93
N VAL A 22 13.17 -19.33 10.41
CA VAL A 22 13.70 -17.97 10.23
C VAL A 22 13.85 -17.29 11.59
N ALA A 23 14.94 -16.54 11.79
CA ALA A 23 15.14 -15.69 12.97
C ALA A 23 15.53 -14.27 12.53
N MET A 24 14.51 -13.38 12.45
CA MET A 24 14.69 -11.99 12.00
C MET A 24 14.41 -11.00 13.12
N ARG A 25 15.20 -9.92 13.16
CA ARG A 25 14.95 -8.75 14.02
C ARG A 25 15.38 -7.49 13.26
N LEU A 26 14.42 -6.68 12.81
CA LEU A 26 14.68 -5.52 11.98
C LEU A 26 13.54 -4.49 12.11
N PRO A 27 13.77 -3.22 11.75
CA PRO A 27 12.68 -2.29 11.54
C PRO A 27 11.94 -2.60 10.25
N ALA A 28 10.62 -2.48 10.23
CA ALA A 28 9.86 -2.41 8.98
C ALA A 28 10.11 -1.06 8.28
N PRO A 29 9.98 -0.99 6.95
CA PRO A 29 10.08 0.29 6.25
C PRO A 29 8.99 1.26 6.71
N ALA A 30 9.18 2.53 6.40
CA ALA A 30 8.19 3.56 6.69
C ALA A 30 6.94 3.43 5.81
N SER A 31 5.80 3.85 6.36
CA SER A 31 4.50 3.73 5.69
C SER A 31 4.42 4.57 4.41
N LYS A 32 4.27 3.89 3.27
CA LYS A 32 3.96 4.53 2.00
C LYS A 32 2.64 5.32 2.08
N SER A 33 1.64 4.76 2.76
CA SER A 33 0.31 5.37 2.87
C SER A 33 0.33 6.66 3.66
N VAL A 34 1.13 6.74 4.73
CA VAL A 34 1.35 7.96 5.50
C VAL A 34 2.23 8.93 4.72
N THR A 35 3.35 8.46 4.15
CA THR A 35 4.27 9.30 3.37
C THR A 35 3.56 10.05 2.24
N ASN A 36 2.75 9.38 1.42
CA ASN A 36 2.06 10.03 0.30
C ASN A 36 1.04 11.08 0.75
N ARG A 37 0.34 10.84 1.87
CA ARG A 37 -0.57 11.82 2.48
C ARG A 37 0.19 13.01 3.04
N ALA A 38 1.22 12.75 3.83
CA ALA A 38 2.07 13.77 4.42
C ALA A 38 2.71 14.65 3.35
N LEU A 39 3.29 14.05 2.29
CA LEU A 39 3.88 14.79 1.17
C LEU A 39 2.91 15.78 0.54
N LEU A 40 1.66 15.36 0.27
CA LEU A 40 0.67 16.29 -0.29
C LEU A 40 0.32 17.41 0.70
N CYS A 41 0.07 17.06 1.97
CA CYS A 41 -0.26 18.07 2.99
C CYS A 41 0.86 19.10 3.17
N VAL A 42 2.12 18.65 3.32
CA VAL A 42 3.26 19.57 3.54
C VAL A 42 3.64 20.33 2.27
N ALA A 43 3.41 19.78 1.08
CA ALA A 43 3.57 20.51 -0.18
C ALA A 43 2.54 21.63 -0.34
N LEU A 44 1.35 21.46 0.22
CA LEU A 44 0.30 22.49 0.27
C LEU A 44 0.48 23.47 1.44
N ALA A 45 1.27 23.14 2.46
CA ALA A 45 1.54 24.02 3.60
C ALA A 45 2.39 25.23 3.19
N GLU A 46 2.39 26.27 4.02
CA GLU A 46 3.33 27.38 3.90
C GLU A 46 4.55 27.14 4.80
N GLY A 47 5.76 27.20 4.23
CA GLY A 47 7.03 27.00 4.95
C GLY A 47 7.68 25.65 4.65
N THR A 48 8.64 25.27 5.49
CA THR A 48 9.46 24.07 5.32
C THR A 48 9.09 23.03 6.38
N SER A 49 8.88 21.80 5.93
CA SER A 49 8.61 20.61 6.78
C SER A 49 9.69 19.57 6.60
N ARG A 50 9.92 18.75 7.62
CA ARG A 50 10.75 17.54 7.53
C ARG A 50 9.93 16.31 7.81
N LEU A 51 10.03 15.33 6.90
CA LEU A 51 9.42 14.01 7.06
C LEU A 51 10.53 13.03 7.44
N HIS A 52 10.61 12.69 8.73
CA HIS A 52 11.58 11.72 9.24
C HIS A 52 11.09 10.30 8.96
N GLY A 53 11.96 9.47 8.41
CA GLY A 53 11.61 8.11 8.05
C GLY A 53 10.65 7.98 6.86
N ALA A 54 10.61 8.93 5.92
CA ALA A 54 9.73 8.84 4.76
C ALA A 54 10.01 7.58 3.91
N ALA A 55 8.95 6.99 3.33
CA ALA A 55 9.07 5.80 2.50
C ALA A 55 9.88 6.06 1.23
N ALA A 56 10.81 5.16 0.91
CA ALA A 56 11.73 5.31 -0.23
C ALA A 56 11.26 4.63 -1.52
N GLY A 57 10.10 3.95 -1.52
CA GLY A 57 9.59 3.20 -2.67
C GLY A 57 9.13 4.09 -3.83
N ASP A 58 8.94 3.47 -5.00
CA ASP A 58 8.57 4.13 -6.25
C ASP A 58 7.29 4.98 -6.14
N ASP A 59 6.32 4.55 -5.34
CA ASP A 59 5.06 5.28 -5.14
C ASP A 59 5.29 6.65 -4.47
N ALA A 60 6.19 6.73 -3.47
CA ALA A 60 6.53 7.98 -2.79
C ALA A 60 7.40 8.88 -3.67
N GLN A 61 8.34 8.29 -4.42
CA GLN A 61 9.15 9.01 -5.41
C GLN A 61 8.31 9.62 -6.53
N ALA A 62 7.27 8.90 -7.00
CA ALA A 62 6.34 9.43 -7.99
C ALA A 62 5.55 10.63 -7.45
N MET A 63 5.11 10.56 -6.18
CA MET A 63 4.43 11.68 -5.51
C MET A 63 5.35 12.90 -5.40
N ALA A 64 6.55 12.71 -4.90
CA ALA A 64 7.54 13.80 -4.72
C ALA A 64 7.88 14.50 -6.05
N ALA A 65 8.12 13.72 -7.10
CA ALA A 65 8.42 14.24 -8.42
C ALA A 65 7.25 15.08 -8.99
N ALA A 66 6.02 14.60 -8.84
CA ALA A 66 4.84 15.33 -9.30
C ALA A 66 4.57 16.60 -8.49
N LEU A 67 4.79 16.57 -7.17
CA LEU A 67 4.66 17.76 -6.32
C LEU A 67 5.72 18.82 -6.66
N ALA A 68 6.92 18.42 -7.07
CA ALA A 68 7.93 19.34 -7.57
C ALA A 68 7.49 20.05 -8.87
N GLU A 69 6.84 19.34 -9.80
CA GLU A 69 6.24 19.94 -11.00
C GLU A 69 5.09 20.92 -10.66
N LEU A 70 4.44 20.71 -9.51
CA LEU A 70 3.40 21.62 -8.97
C LEU A 70 3.96 22.79 -8.16
N GLY A 71 5.29 22.91 -8.01
CA GLY A 71 5.97 24.06 -7.42
C GLY A 71 6.49 23.84 -5.99
N ALA A 72 6.29 22.68 -5.37
CA ALA A 72 6.94 22.36 -4.11
C ALA A 72 8.42 22.02 -4.34
N ARG A 73 9.31 22.33 -3.38
CA ARG A 73 10.69 21.84 -3.44
C ARG A 73 10.83 20.64 -2.53
N VAL A 74 11.19 19.48 -3.07
CA VAL A 74 11.35 18.24 -2.33
C VAL A 74 12.80 17.78 -2.42
N GLU A 75 13.47 17.69 -1.29
CA GLU A 75 14.81 17.15 -1.14
C GLU A 75 14.70 15.82 -0.38
N ALA A 76 14.82 14.72 -1.13
CA ALA A 76 14.66 13.37 -0.62
C ALA A 76 16.01 12.78 -0.23
N GLU A 77 16.42 12.93 1.02
CA GLU A 77 17.63 12.34 1.57
C GLU A 77 17.31 11.05 2.35
N PRO A 78 18.26 10.11 2.44
CA PRO A 78 18.07 8.92 3.27
C PRO A 78 17.70 9.29 4.72
N GLY A 79 16.57 8.80 5.18
CA GLY A 79 16.07 9.01 6.55
C GLY A 79 15.31 10.31 6.77
N THR A 80 15.45 11.35 5.94
CA THR A 80 14.68 12.60 6.11
C THR A 80 14.43 13.28 4.77
N TRP A 81 13.17 13.55 4.49
CA TRP A 81 12.78 14.33 3.31
C TRP A 81 12.39 15.72 3.73
N THR A 82 13.03 16.73 3.14
CA THR A 82 12.71 18.14 3.38
C THR A 82 11.81 18.65 2.28
N VAL A 83 10.67 19.26 2.65
CA VAL A 83 9.68 19.79 1.72
C VAL A 83 9.43 21.24 2.01
N GLN A 84 9.75 22.11 1.05
CA GLN A 84 9.31 23.50 1.05
C GLN A 84 7.97 23.58 0.32
N GLY A 85 6.91 23.83 1.06
CA GLY A 85 5.55 23.89 0.54
C GLY A 85 5.22 25.21 -0.15
N THR A 86 4.07 25.20 -0.83
CA THR A 86 3.62 26.31 -1.72
C THR A 86 2.64 27.27 -1.05
N GLY A 87 2.17 26.98 0.18
CA GLY A 87 1.07 27.71 0.82
C GLY A 87 -0.26 27.61 0.04
N GLY A 88 -0.48 26.49 -0.63
CA GLY A 88 -1.66 26.26 -1.50
C GLY A 88 -1.58 26.91 -2.88
N ARG A 89 -0.48 27.61 -3.19
CA ARG A 89 -0.27 28.27 -4.50
C ARG A 89 0.50 27.36 -5.44
N LEU A 90 -0.19 26.37 -5.96
CA LEU A 90 0.39 25.42 -6.90
C LEU A 90 0.65 26.06 -8.27
N HIS A 91 1.64 25.54 -8.98
CA HIS A 91 1.89 25.88 -10.38
C HIS A 91 1.10 24.95 -11.31
N SER A 92 0.73 25.44 -12.49
CA SER A 92 0.24 24.55 -13.56
C SER A 92 1.45 23.94 -14.27
N PRO A 93 1.56 22.61 -14.32
CA PRO A 93 2.70 21.94 -14.93
C PRO A 93 2.65 22.05 -16.46
N ALA A 94 3.81 22.11 -17.11
CA ALA A 94 3.90 22.20 -18.58
C ALA A 94 3.58 20.87 -19.29
N ARG A 95 3.59 19.77 -18.56
CA ARG A 95 3.35 18.40 -19.08
C ARG A 95 2.47 17.61 -18.11
N PRO A 96 1.85 16.51 -18.56
CA PRO A 96 1.07 15.66 -17.66
C PRO A 96 1.93 15.12 -16.50
N LEU A 97 1.35 15.11 -15.30
CA LEU A 97 1.96 14.53 -14.10
C LEU A 97 1.92 13.00 -14.20
N ASP A 98 3.08 12.35 -14.12
CA ASP A 98 3.20 10.89 -14.21
C ASP A 98 3.11 10.23 -12.82
N ALA A 99 1.98 9.64 -12.49
CA ALA A 99 1.80 8.84 -11.28
C ALA A 99 2.49 7.45 -11.36
N ARG A 100 3.20 7.14 -12.44
CA ARG A 100 3.81 5.83 -12.70
C ARG A 100 2.81 4.69 -12.53
N LEU A 101 2.98 3.84 -11.50
CA LEU A 101 2.07 2.74 -11.15
C LEU A 101 1.30 2.99 -9.84
N SER A 102 1.42 4.19 -9.25
CA SER A 102 0.87 4.52 -7.95
C SER A 102 -0.59 4.97 -8.02
N GLY A 103 -1.51 4.11 -7.55
CA GLY A 103 -2.93 4.48 -7.44
C GLY A 103 -3.18 5.60 -6.44
N THR A 104 -2.40 5.68 -5.35
CA THR A 104 -2.50 6.74 -4.35
C THR A 104 -2.09 8.08 -4.96
N THR A 105 -0.93 8.11 -5.63
CA THR A 105 -0.41 9.31 -6.31
C THR A 105 -1.38 9.82 -7.37
N MET A 106 -1.91 8.92 -8.23
CA MET A 106 -2.91 9.26 -9.24
C MET A 106 -4.12 9.99 -8.65
N ARG A 107 -4.71 9.43 -7.60
CA ARG A 107 -5.95 9.95 -7.00
C ARG A 107 -5.72 11.24 -6.23
N PHE A 108 -4.65 11.33 -5.48
CA PHE A 108 -4.30 12.53 -4.70
C PHE A 108 -3.91 13.67 -5.62
N LEU A 109 -3.13 13.42 -6.67
CA LEU A 109 -2.79 14.44 -7.65
C LEU A 109 -3.99 14.88 -8.50
N ALA A 110 -4.92 13.97 -8.83
CA ALA A 110 -6.14 14.35 -9.53
C ALA A 110 -6.97 15.38 -8.72
N ALA A 111 -7.02 15.20 -7.39
CA ALA A 111 -7.64 16.20 -6.52
C ALA A 111 -6.79 17.48 -6.41
N ALA A 112 -5.47 17.37 -6.22
CA ALA A 112 -4.57 18.52 -6.12
C ALA A 112 -4.53 19.37 -7.41
N ALA A 113 -4.66 18.73 -8.58
CA ALA A 113 -4.71 19.40 -9.88
C ALA A 113 -5.85 20.45 -9.98
N THR A 114 -6.94 20.26 -9.22
CA THR A 114 -8.02 21.26 -9.16
C THR A 114 -7.58 22.59 -8.56
N LEU A 115 -6.56 22.59 -7.71
CA LEU A 115 -6.04 23.79 -7.03
C LEU A 115 -5.05 24.60 -7.88
N THR A 116 -4.62 24.09 -9.04
CA THR A 116 -3.71 24.80 -9.93
C THR A 116 -4.42 25.94 -10.67
N PRO A 117 -3.72 27.03 -11.07
CA PRO A 117 -4.36 28.17 -11.73
C PRO A 117 -5.01 27.83 -13.09
N ALA A 118 -4.32 27.06 -13.92
CA ALA A 118 -4.75 26.75 -15.28
C ALA A 118 -4.99 25.24 -15.50
N GLY A 119 -5.12 24.48 -14.41
CA GLY A 119 -5.36 23.05 -14.48
C GLY A 119 -4.10 22.19 -14.66
N ALA A 120 -4.30 20.90 -14.61
CA ALA A 120 -3.28 19.88 -14.87
C ALA A 120 -3.90 18.55 -15.31
N THR A 121 -3.16 17.79 -16.09
CA THR A 121 -3.50 16.41 -16.43
C THR A 121 -2.65 15.45 -15.60
N VAL A 122 -3.28 14.44 -15.03
CA VAL A 122 -2.61 13.36 -14.30
C VAL A 122 -2.75 12.07 -15.07
N THR A 123 -1.63 11.40 -15.33
CA THR A 123 -1.55 10.14 -16.06
C THR A 123 -0.69 9.13 -15.31
N GLY A 124 -0.48 7.97 -15.91
CA GLY A 124 0.38 6.92 -15.37
C GLY A 124 0.68 5.87 -16.44
N ARG A 125 1.07 4.68 -16.00
CA ARG A 125 1.45 3.57 -16.87
C ARG A 125 0.48 2.40 -16.70
N ALA A 126 0.38 1.51 -17.69
CA ALA A 126 -0.34 0.25 -17.50
C ALA A 126 0.30 -0.57 -16.36
N PRO A 127 -0.45 -1.20 -15.45
CA PRO A 127 -1.93 -1.34 -15.42
C PRO A 127 -2.70 -0.19 -14.75
N LEU A 128 -2.05 0.86 -14.21
CA LEU A 128 -2.72 1.93 -13.47
C LEU A 128 -3.82 2.61 -14.31
N LEU A 129 -3.61 2.76 -15.62
CA LEU A 129 -4.58 3.39 -16.53
C LEU A 129 -5.92 2.63 -16.64
N ARG A 130 -6.01 1.42 -16.11
CA ARG A 130 -7.27 0.64 -16.05
C ARG A 130 -7.96 0.69 -14.69
N ARG A 131 -7.39 1.42 -13.72
CA ARG A 131 -7.95 1.52 -12.37
C ARG A 131 -8.96 2.66 -12.29
N PRO A 132 -10.15 2.45 -11.66
CA PRO A 132 -11.20 3.45 -11.66
C PRO A 132 -10.81 4.73 -10.91
N VAL A 133 -11.29 5.86 -11.45
CA VAL A 133 -11.20 7.21 -10.87
C VAL A 133 -12.53 7.96 -10.96
N GLY A 134 -13.53 7.43 -11.66
CA GLY A 134 -14.81 8.08 -11.91
C GLY A 134 -15.53 8.59 -10.65
N PRO A 135 -15.63 7.81 -9.55
CA PRO A 135 -16.25 8.30 -8.31
C PRO A 135 -15.56 9.51 -7.71
N LEU A 136 -14.22 9.57 -7.76
CA LEU A 136 -13.45 10.75 -7.35
C LEU A 136 -13.78 11.95 -8.23
N VAL A 137 -13.77 11.77 -9.56
CA VAL A 137 -14.07 12.84 -10.51
C VAL A 137 -15.49 13.38 -10.30
N ALA A 138 -16.47 12.50 -10.06
CA ALA A 138 -17.84 12.89 -9.75
C ALA A 138 -17.95 13.74 -8.47
N ALA A 139 -17.24 13.34 -7.40
CA ALA A 139 -17.21 14.09 -6.14
C ALA A 139 -16.54 15.47 -6.31
N LEU A 140 -15.44 15.57 -7.05
CA LEU A 140 -14.77 16.85 -7.34
C LEU A 140 -15.68 17.78 -8.16
N ARG A 141 -16.41 17.26 -9.16
CA ARG A 141 -17.40 18.03 -9.92
C ARG A 141 -18.54 18.53 -9.04
N ALA A 142 -19.03 17.71 -8.11
CA ALA A 142 -20.08 18.11 -7.16
C ALA A 142 -19.61 19.25 -6.23
N LEU A 143 -18.29 19.36 -5.99
CA LEU A 143 -17.66 20.44 -5.24
C LEU A 143 -17.27 21.66 -6.11
N GLY A 144 -17.71 21.70 -7.38
CA GLY A 144 -17.56 22.84 -8.27
C GLY A 144 -16.28 22.83 -9.12
N ALA A 145 -15.49 21.75 -9.14
CA ALA A 145 -14.32 21.68 -9.99
C ALA A 145 -14.66 21.24 -11.43
N GLU A 146 -13.97 21.83 -12.40
CA GLU A 146 -13.95 21.31 -13.77
C GLU A 146 -12.94 20.16 -13.87
N VAL A 147 -13.45 18.93 -13.98
CA VAL A 147 -12.60 17.71 -14.07
C VAL A 147 -13.17 16.75 -15.10
N THR A 148 -12.31 16.17 -15.90
CA THR A 148 -12.67 15.17 -16.91
C THR A 148 -11.83 13.89 -16.74
N ASP A 149 -12.39 12.77 -17.18
CA ASP A 149 -11.76 11.46 -17.21
C ASP A 149 -12.07 10.74 -18.53
N HIS A 150 -11.53 9.56 -18.73
CA HIS A 150 -11.81 8.70 -19.89
C HIS A 150 -12.75 7.55 -19.50
N GLY A 151 -14.05 7.83 -19.41
CA GLY A 151 -15.05 6.79 -19.08
C GLY A 151 -14.86 6.22 -17.68
N GLY A 152 -14.51 7.06 -16.70
CA GLY A 152 -14.22 6.65 -15.33
C GLY A 152 -12.80 6.17 -15.07
N LEU A 153 -11.91 6.27 -16.08
CA LEU A 153 -10.50 5.84 -16.04
C LEU A 153 -9.55 7.01 -16.25
N PRO A 154 -8.25 6.89 -15.87
CA PRO A 154 -7.23 7.87 -16.25
C PRO A 154 -6.97 7.90 -17.76
N PRO A 155 -6.39 9.02 -18.29
CA PRO A 155 -5.93 10.19 -17.57
C PRO A 155 -7.06 11.05 -17.02
N VAL A 156 -6.77 11.81 -15.94
CA VAL A 156 -7.69 12.79 -15.34
C VAL A 156 -7.18 14.19 -15.65
N THR A 157 -8.02 15.05 -16.19
CA THR A 157 -7.68 16.46 -16.44
C THR A 157 -8.58 17.37 -15.61
N ALA A 158 -7.95 18.18 -14.76
CA ALA A 158 -8.62 19.24 -14.02
C ALA A 158 -8.42 20.57 -14.73
N GLY A 159 -9.46 21.42 -14.80
CA GLY A 159 -9.42 22.75 -15.42
C GLY A 159 -8.75 23.81 -14.54
N GLY A 160 -8.54 23.51 -13.25
CA GLY A 160 -7.98 24.48 -12.28
C GLY A 160 -9.05 25.36 -11.65
N GLY A 161 -8.60 26.43 -10.97
CA GLY A 161 -9.49 27.42 -10.34
C GLY A 161 -10.02 27.05 -8.95
N GLY A 162 -9.70 25.88 -8.42
CA GLY A 162 -10.04 25.43 -7.06
C GLY A 162 -11.41 24.74 -6.92
N LEU A 163 -11.79 24.53 -5.67
CA LEU A 163 -13.06 23.96 -5.28
C LEU A 163 -14.00 25.04 -4.70
N GLU A 164 -15.25 25.05 -5.11
CA GLU A 164 -16.26 25.92 -4.46
C GLU A 164 -16.57 25.42 -3.03
N GLY A 165 -16.51 24.15 -2.79
CA GLY A 165 -16.92 23.52 -1.54
C GLY A 165 -18.42 23.20 -1.51
N GLY A 166 -18.95 22.87 -0.32
CA GLY A 166 -20.33 22.45 -0.14
C GLY A 166 -20.45 20.97 0.23
N ARG A 167 -21.49 20.29 -0.25
CA ARG A 167 -21.74 18.86 0.05
C ARG A 167 -21.48 18.00 -1.17
N ALA A 168 -20.81 16.88 -0.93
CA ALA A 168 -20.61 15.84 -1.94
C ALA A 168 -20.70 14.44 -1.31
N SER A 169 -21.04 13.45 -2.11
CA SER A 169 -20.83 12.04 -1.78
C SER A 169 -19.81 11.43 -2.71
N VAL A 170 -19.16 10.37 -2.25
CA VAL A 170 -18.23 9.58 -3.04
C VAL A 170 -18.48 8.10 -2.83
N ASP A 171 -18.69 7.37 -3.91
CA ASP A 171 -18.74 5.92 -3.87
C ASP A 171 -17.34 5.34 -3.62
N ALA A 172 -17.12 4.84 -2.43
CA ALA A 172 -15.83 4.32 -1.97
C ALA A 172 -15.71 2.79 -2.12
N ALA A 173 -16.64 2.11 -2.77
CA ALA A 173 -16.63 0.66 -2.92
C ALA A 173 -15.36 0.14 -3.59
N ALA A 174 -14.85 0.85 -4.60
CA ALA A 174 -13.62 0.47 -5.30
C ALA A 174 -12.34 0.96 -4.59
N SER A 175 -12.42 2.01 -3.77
CA SER A 175 -11.25 2.53 -3.04
C SER A 175 -11.62 3.63 -2.04
N SER A 176 -11.18 3.47 -0.80
CA SER A 176 -11.22 4.53 0.23
C SER A 176 -10.35 5.76 -0.12
N GLN A 177 -9.41 5.61 -1.06
CA GLN A 177 -8.53 6.71 -1.51
C GLN A 177 -9.30 7.84 -2.20
N PHE A 178 -10.50 7.57 -2.74
CA PHE A 178 -11.34 8.62 -3.33
C PHE A 178 -11.79 9.64 -2.27
N ALA A 179 -12.27 9.16 -1.12
CA ALA A 179 -12.61 10.02 0.01
C ALA A 179 -11.38 10.75 0.55
N SER A 180 -10.27 10.02 0.77
CA SER A 180 -9.00 10.62 1.21
C SER A 180 -8.53 11.75 0.28
N ALA A 181 -8.62 11.55 -1.04
CA ALA A 181 -8.18 12.55 -2.03
C ALA A 181 -8.97 13.86 -1.95
N VAL A 182 -10.29 13.77 -1.80
CA VAL A 182 -11.15 14.95 -1.63
C VAL A 182 -10.85 15.67 -0.32
N LEU A 183 -10.74 14.92 0.79
CA LEU A 183 -10.44 15.50 2.11
C LEU A 183 -9.13 16.27 2.11
N LEU A 184 -8.06 15.70 1.52
CA LEU A 184 -6.72 16.31 1.52
C LEU A 184 -6.66 17.68 0.86
N VAL A 185 -7.54 18.00 -0.09
CA VAL A 185 -7.58 19.30 -0.78
C VAL A 185 -8.69 20.22 -0.24
N ALA A 186 -9.61 19.70 0.54
CA ALA A 186 -10.76 20.42 1.06
C ALA A 186 -10.43 21.69 1.90
N PRO A 187 -9.30 21.75 2.68
CA PRO A 187 -8.90 22.98 3.39
C PRO A 187 -8.71 24.18 2.49
N TYR A 188 -8.45 23.96 1.19
CA TYR A 188 -8.19 24.99 0.19
C TYR A 188 -9.43 25.32 -0.67
N ALA A 189 -10.60 24.76 -0.34
CA ALA A 189 -11.86 25.14 -0.96
C ALA A 189 -12.30 26.56 -0.53
N ARG A 190 -13.19 27.20 -1.30
CA ARG A 190 -13.73 28.52 -0.98
C ARG A 190 -14.72 28.52 0.18
N ARG A 191 -15.40 27.37 0.39
CA ARG A 191 -16.39 27.16 1.47
C ARG A 191 -16.15 25.79 2.10
N PRO A 192 -16.60 25.55 3.35
CA PRO A 192 -16.47 24.26 3.98
C PRO A 192 -17.00 23.11 3.11
N VAL A 193 -16.30 21.96 3.18
CA VAL A 193 -16.65 20.74 2.47
C VAL A 193 -17.26 19.75 3.46
N VAL A 194 -18.40 19.17 3.12
CA VAL A 194 -19.00 18.02 3.82
C VAL A 194 -19.01 16.85 2.84
N LEU A 195 -18.17 15.87 3.10
CA LEU A 195 -18.03 14.67 2.28
C LEU A 195 -18.62 13.46 2.98
N ALA A 196 -19.53 12.74 2.33
CA ALA A 196 -19.98 11.41 2.74
C ALA A 196 -19.37 10.34 1.85
N ALA A 197 -18.84 9.26 2.44
CA ALA A 197 -18.34 8.12 1.69
C ALA A 197 -19.37 6.98 1.73
N GLU A 198 -19.87 6.61 0.57
CA GLU A 198 -20.81 5.51 0.41
C GLU A 198 -20.05 4.19 0.20
N ARG A 199 -20.55 3.09 0.76
CA ARG A 199 -19.98 1.74 0.60
C ARG A 199 -18.50 1.66 0.99
N LEU A 200 -18.11 2.36 2.06
CA LEU A 200 -16.73 2.48 2.51
C LEU A 200 -16.24 1.16 3.15
N GLY A 201 -15.33 0.44 2.48
CA GLY A 201 -14.73 -0.80 2.99
C GLY A 201 -13.64 -0.53 4.02
N ALA A 202 -12.52 0.03 3.62
CA ALA A 202 -11.35 0.28 4.48
C ALA A 202 -11.42 1.68 5.13
N ALA A 203 -12.39 1.90 6.02
CA ALA A 203 -12.65 3.19 6.69
C ALA A 203 -11.44 3.73 7.46
N ALA A 204 -10.62 2.86 8.05
CA ALA A 204 -9.44 3.23 8.81
C ALA A 204 -8.44 4.09 8.01
N TYR A 205 -8.31 3.88 6.69
CA TYR A 205 -7.45 4.73 5.86
C TYR A 205 -7.98 6.14 5.64
N VAL A 206 -9.30 6.34 5.72
CA VAL A 206 -9.90 7.69 5.65
C VAL A 206 -9.72 8.38 7.00
N GLU A 207 -9.91 7.66 8.12
CA GLU A 207 -9.65 8.21 9.44
C GLU A 207 -8.14 8.55 9.63
N LEU A 208 -7.23 7.69 9.17
CA LEU A 208 -5.80 8.01 9.13
C LEU A 208 -5.53 9.31 8.36
N THR A 209 -6.25 9.55 7.26
CA THR A 209 -6.17 10.82 6.53
C THR A 209 -6.66 11.98 7.38
N ALA A 210 -7.83 11.85 8.02
CA ALA A 210 -8.42 12.89 8.84
C ALA A 210 -7.56 13.24 10.07
N VAL A 211 -6.97 12.23 10.73
CA VAL A 211 -6.04 12.43 11.85
C VAL A 211 -4.80 13.20 11.38
N LEU A 212 -4.13 12.74 10.31
CA LEU A 212 -2.97 13.43 9.77
C LEU A 212 -3.26 14.89 9.37
N MET A 213 -4.44 15.14 8.77
CA MET A 213 -4.87 16.50 8.44
C MET A 213 -5.01 17.39 9.68
N ARG A 214 -5.59 16.84 10.78
CA ARG A 214 -5.71 17.55 12.07
C ARG A 214 -4.34 17.86 12.67
N ASP A 215 -3.43 16.89 12.67
CA ASP A 215 -2.07 17.05 13.17
C ASP A 215 -1.31 18.17 12.41
N LEU A 216 -1.60 18.30 11.13
CA LEU A 216 -1.04 19.35 10.27
C LEU A 216 -1.87 20.65 10.28
N GLY A 217 -2.85 20.80 11.17
CA GLY A 217 -3.56 22.05 11.44
C GLY A 217 -4.86 22.28 10.71
N ALA A 218 -5.32 21.36 9.86
CA ALA A 218 -6.63 21.45 9.24
C ALA A 218 -7.76 21.14 10.25
N ALA A 219 -8.88 21.80 10.13
CA ALA A 219 -10.06 21.50 10.94
C ALA A 219 -10.93 20.46 10.23
N VAL A 220 -10.88 19.23 10.72
CA VAL A 220 -11.64 18.09 10.20
C VAL A 220 -12.46 17.48 11.34
N GLU A 221 -13.77 17.44 11.16
CA GLU A 221 -14.71 16.93 12.17
C GLU A 221 -15.60 15.83 11.58
N PRO A 222 -16.01 14.83 12.38
CA PRO A 222 -17.07 13.91 11.96
C PRO A 222 -18.36 14.65 11.65
N ALA A 223 -19.06 14.27 10.59
CA ALA A 223 -20.34 14.86 10.16
C ALA A 223 -21.46 13.80 10.02
N GLY A 224 -21.23 12.61 10.56
CA GLY A 224 -22.13 11.46 10.52
C GLY A 224 -21.34 10.15 10.32
N PRO A 225 -22.02 9.02 10.18
CA PRO A 225 -21.38 7.78 9.78
C PRO A 225 -20.68 7.96 8.43
N ASP A 226 -19.41 7.56 8.34
CA ASP A 226 -18.59 7.68 7.11
C ASP A 226 -18.67 9.06 6.44
N ALA A 227 -18.78 10.13 7.23
CA ALA A 227 -18.87 11.50 6.73
C ALA A 227 -18.01 12.46 7.55
N TRP A 228 -17.37 13.40 6.87
CA TRP A 228 -16.45 14.39 7.44
C TRP A 228 -16.80 15.80 6.97
N ARG A 229 -16.67 16.74 7.89
CA ARG A 229 -16.71 18.18 7.60
C ARG A 229 -15.29 18.73 7.69
N VAL A 230 -14.86 19.43 6.65
CA VAL A 230 -13.57 20.13 6.59
C VAL A 230 -13.84 21.62 6.44
N GLU A 231 -13.30 22.42 7.36
CA GLU A 231 -13.40 23.89 7.30
C GLU A 231 -12.47 24.45 6.22
N ALA A 232 -12.99 25.35 5.43
CA ALA A 232 -12.22 26.10 4.43
C ALA A 232 -11.38 27.20 5.08
N GLY A 233 -10.28 27.60 4.38
CA GLY A 233 -9.40 28.69 4.87
C GLY A 233 -8.57 28.32 6.11
N ARG A 234 -8.47 27.01 6.41
CA ARG A 234 -7.59 26.45 7.44
C ARG A 234 -6.49 25.63 6.76
N PRO A 235 -5.51 26.25 6.10
CA PRO A 235 -4.45 25.57 5.38
C PRO A 235 -3.56 24.76 6.32
N TYR A 236 -2.86 23.80 5.76
CA TYR A 236 -1.86 23.03 6.49
C TYR A 236 -0.72 23.92 6.99
N ARG A 237 -0.11 23.52 8.10
CA ARG A 237 1.06 24.16 8.69
C ARG A 237 2.30 23.34 8.41
N ALA A 238 3.41 24.01 8.12
CA ALA A 238 4.70 23.35 8.07
C ALA A 238 5.02 22.72 9.43
N THR A 239 5.43 21.46 9.42
CA THR A 239 5.60 20.65 10.62
C THR A 239 6.66 19.58 10.37
N ASP A 240 7.51 19.33 11.36
CA ASP A 240 8.35 18.14 11.35
C ASP A 240 7.51 16.93 11.80
N LEU A 241 7.51 15.86 11.02
CA LEU A 241 6.66 14.69 11.20
C LEU A 241 7.48 13.40 11.16
N GLU A 242 7.31 12.55 12.16
CA GLU A 242 7.79 11.18 12.13
C GLU A 242 6.81 10.30 11.35
N VAL A 243 7.29 9.69 10.26
CA VAL A 243 6.48 8.75 9.49
C VAL A 243 6.53 7.38 10.18
N GLU A 244 5.38 6.89 10.60
CA GLU A 244 5.27 5.59 11.25
C GLU A 244 5.68 4.43 10.32
N TYR A 245 5.95 3.25 10.91
CA TYR A 245 6.23 2.04 10.15
C TYR A 245 5.08 1.66 9.21
N ASP A 246 5.38 0.94 8.14
CA ASP A 246 4.40 0.40 7.22
C ASP A 246 3.87 -0.94 7.75
N ALA A 247 2.65 -0.93 8.30
CA ALA A 247 2.03 -2.15 8.81
C ALA A 247 1.74 -3.15 7.68
N SER A 248 1.50 -2.67 6.46
CA SER A 248 1.32 -3.53 5.29
C SER A 248 2.63 -4.24 4.90
N ALA A 249 3.77 -3.54 4.97
CA ALA A 249 5.07 -4.16 4.72
C ALA A 249 5.46 -5.15 5.84
N ALA A 250 5.24 -4.77 7.12
CA ALA A 250 5.44 -5.67 8.25
C ALA A 250 4.59 -6.94 8.14
N ALA A 251 3.37 -6.81 7.61
CA ALA A 251 2.47 -7.92 7.32
C ALA A 251 3.00 -8.92 6.28
N HIS A 252 4.08 -8.62 5.57
CA HIS A 252 4.80 -9.57 4.71
C HIS A 252 6.06 -10.14 5.36
N LEU A 253 6.52 -9.58 6.48
CA LEU A 253 7.64 -10.13 7.25
C LEU A 253 7.17 -11.20 8.25
N PHE A 254 6.12 -10.96 9.00
CA PHE A 254 5.58 -11.91 9.97
C PHE A 254 5.21 -13.29 9.39
N PRO A 255 4.67 -13.41 8.16
CA PRO A 255 4.40 -14.68 7.52
C PRO A 255 5.61 -15.60 7.35
N LEU A 256 6.83 -15.04 7.28
CA LEU A 256 8.04 -15.83 7.23
C LEU A 256 8.24 -16.65 8.53
N ALA A 257 7.93 -16.06 9.70
CA ALA A 257 7.91 -16.80 10.95
C ALA A 257 6.85 -17.89 10.92
N ALA A 258 5.61 -17.54 10.54
CA ALA A 258 4.48 -18.46 10.50
C ALA A 258 4.72 -19.65 9.57
N ALA A 259 5.29 -19.40 8.38
CA ALA A 259 5.57 -20.44 7.38
C ALA A 259 6.69 -21.39 7.78
N THR A 260 7.72 -20.89 8.50
CA THR A 260 8.95 -21.66 8.78
C THR A 260 9.04 -22.19 10.20
N GLY A 261 8.07 -21.90 11.08
CA GLY A 261 8.15 -22.21 12.51
C GLY A 261 9.21 -21.38 13.23
N GLY A 262 9.59 -20.24 12.67
CA GLY A 262 10.64 -19.36 13.16
C GLY A 262 10.14 -18.19 14.00
N ARG A 263 10.93 -17.11 14.04
CA ARG A 263 10.64 -15.90 14.79
C ARG A 263 10.96 -14.65 13.96
N VAL A 264 10.02 -13.72 13.88
CA VAL A 264 10.24 -12.40 13.28
C VAL A 264 9.85 -11.31 14.28
N THR A 265 10.78 -10.40 14.58
CA THR A 265 10.57 -9.21 15.41
C THR A 265 10.70 -7.96 14.54
N VAL A 266 9.62 -7.20 14.45
CA VAL A 266 9.63 -5.84 13.90
C VAL A 266 9.85 -4.86 15.05
N THR A 267 10.93 -4.06 14.99
CA THR A 267 11.40 -3.27 16.15
C THR A 267 10.77 -1.88 16.28
N ASN A 268 10.09 -1.42 15.24
CA ASN A 268 9.45 -0.10 15.18
C ASN A 268 7.93 -0.15 14.99
N ALA A 269 7.30 -1.29 15.29
CA ALA A 269 5.85 -1.47 15.20
C ALA A 269 5.14 -0.77 16.37
N SER A 270 5.18 0.55 16.42
CA SER A 270 4.57 1.36 17.49
C SER A 270 3.09 1.03 17.67
N PRO A 271 2.59 0.94 18.92
CA PRO A 271 1.18 0.74 19.18
C PRO A 271 0.38 1.99 18.77
N GLY A 272 -0.91 1.79 18.48
CA GLY A 272 -1.84 2.89 18.18
C GLY A 272 -1.86 3.35 16.72
N THR A 273 -1.16 2.68 15.82
CA THR A 273 -1.31 2.95 14.38
C THR A 273 -2.75 2.72 13.92
N LEU A 274 -3.23 3.59 13.03
CA LEU A 274 -4.53 3.46 12.38
C LEU A 274 -4.48 2.60 11.11
N GLN A 275 -3.31 2.10 10.73
CA GLN A 275 -3.16 1.24 9.56
C GLN A 275 -3.87 -0.10 9.83
N PRO A 276 -4.91 -0.49 9.04
CA PRO A 276 -5.71 -1.68 9.34
C PRO A 276 -4.90 -2.98 9.28
N ASP A 277 -3.86 -3.00 8.46
CA ASP A 277 -2.96 -4.17 8.32
C ASP A 277 -2.19 -4.51 9.62
N ALA A 278 -2.14 -3.61 10.61
CA ALA A 278 -1.60 -3.89 11.93
C ALA A 278 -2.40 -4.97 12.69
N ALA A 279 -3.58 -5.33 12.23
CA ALA A 279 -4.38 -6.43 12.78
C ALA A 279 -3.95 -7.82 12.26
N LEU A 280 -3.09 -7.92 11.24
CA LEU A 280 -2.65 -9.21 10.68
C LEU A 280 -2.09 -10.18 11.74
N PRO A 281 -1.27 -9.76 12.73
CA PRO A 281 -0.78 -10.68 13.76
C PRO A 281 -1.88 -11.44 14.50
N GLY A 282 -3.07 -10.85 14.66
CA GLY A 282 -4.24 -11.54 15.22
C GLY A 282 -4.75 -12.70 14.35
N LEU A 283 -4.67 -12.56 13.02
CA LEU A 283 -4.99 -13.67 12.09
C LEU A 283 -3.92 -14.76 12.15
N LEU A 284 -2.65 -14.40 12.33
CA LEU A 284 -1.59 -15.38 12.52
C LEU A 284 -1.75 -16.16 13.83
N GLN A 285 -2.24 -15.51 14.90
CA GLN A 285 -2.61 -16.22 16.14
C GLN A 285 -3.74 -17.22 15.91
N ALA A 286 -4.75 -16.88 15.11
CA ALA A 286 -5.80 -17.81 14.73
C ALA A 286 -5.29 -18.99 13.89
N MET A 287 -4.12 -18.84 13.26
CA MET A 287 -3.42 -19.92 12.53
C MET A 287 -2.37 -20.64 13.41
N GLY A 288 -2.35 -20.41 14.73
CA GLY A 288 -1.48 -21.10 15.69
C GLY A 288 -0.18 -20.37 16.06
N ALA A 289 0.08 -19.17 15.54
CA ALA A 289 1.26 -18.39 15.93
C ALA A 289 1.13 -17.78 17.32
N THR A 290 2.24 -17.49 17.97
CA THR A 290 2.29 -16.68 19.19
C THR A 290 2.76 -15.28 18.86
N VAL A 291 2.10 -14.28 19.43
CA VAL A 291 2.41 -12.85 19.22
C VAL A 291 2.76 -12.20 20.54
N GLU A 292 3.92 -11.55 20.60
CA GLU A 292 4.42 -10.84 21.76
C GLU A 292 4.69 -9.38 21.40
N ARG A 293 4.36 -8.47 22.32
CA ARG A 293 4.66 -7.04 22.18
C ARG A 293 5.44 -6.54 23.38
N ASP A 294 6.54 -5.87 23.09
CA ASP A 294 7.34 -5.14 24.07
C ASP A 294 7.61 -3.72 23.52
N GLY A 295 6.83 -2.75 23.99
CA GLY A 295 6.85 -1.39 23.48
C GLY A 295 6.57 -1.35 21.96
N ALA A 296 7.51 -0.82 21.21
CA ALA A 296 7.46 -0.77 19.75
C ALA A 296 7.92 -2.08 19.06
N CYS A 297 8.45 -3.03 19.83
CA CYS A 297 8.81 -4.34 19.27
C CYS A 297 7.57 -5.24 19.22
N LEU A 298 7.30 -5.79 18.03
CA LEU A 298 6.25 -6.78 17.81
C LEU A 298 6.90 -8.05 17.26
N THR A 299 6.75 -9.15 17.99
CA THR A 299 7.34 -10.44 17.64
C THR A 299 6.26 -11.46 17.33
N VAL A 300 6.43 -12.17 16.22
CA VAL A 300 5.62 -13.33 15.86
C VAL A 300 6.52 -14.57 15.90
N HIS A 301 6.07 -15.58 16.64
CA HIS A 301 6.64 -16.92 16.65
C HIS A 301 5.74 -17.84 15.85
N GLY A 302 6.28 -18.48 14.83
CA GLY A 302 5.56 -19.41 13.97
C GLY A 302 5.27 -20.75 14.69
N PRO A 303 4.12 -21.39 14.41
CA PRO A 303 3.80 -22.74 14.89
C PRO A 303 4.58 -23.80 14.11
N GLN A 304 4.55 -25.03 14.58
CA GLN A 304 5.08 -26.18 13.83
C GLN A 304 4.25 -26.51 12.59
N ALA A 305 2.94 -26.30 12.67
CA ALA A 305 1.98 -26.45 11.58
C ALA A 305 0.96 -25.31 11.65
N LEU A 306 0.55 -24.81 10.49
CA LEU A 306 -0.46 -23.76 10.40
C LEU A 306 -1.87 -24.37 10.43
N ASP A 307 -2.71 -23.81 11.29
CA ASP A 307 -4.13 -24.12 11.31
C ASP A 307 -4.87 -23.41 10.18
N PRO A 308 -5.95 -23.99 9.63
CA PRO A 308 -6.81 -23.30 8.69
C PRO A 308 -7.58 -22.15 9.34
N VAL A 309 -7.97 -21.15 8.55
CA VAL A 309 -8.68 -19.97 9.07
C VAL A 309 -9.88 -19.59 8.21
N ASP A 310 -10.95 -19.10 8.84
CA ASP A 310 -12.02 -18.34 8.17
C ASP A 310 -11.85 -16.87 8.53
N ALA A 311 -11.40 -16.04 7.57
CA ALA A 311 -11.03 -14.65 7.81
C ALA A 311 -11.84 -13.70 6.94
N ASP A 312 -12.39 -12.65 7.57
CA ASP A 312 -12.91 -11.47 6.90
C ASP A 312 -11.80 -10.44 6.78
N LEU A 313 -11.43 -10.12 5.55
CA LEU A 313 -10.34 -9.20 5.21
C LEU A 313 -10.85 -7.85 4.65
N ALA A 314 -12.14 -7.54 4.81
CA ALA A 314 -12.72 -6.31 4.27
C ALA A 314 -12.01 -5.04 4.77
N ALA A 315 -11.52 -5.04 6.00
CA ALA A 315 -10.74 -3.93 6.55
C ALA A 315 -9.30 -3.86 6.02
N MET A 316 -8.72 -4.99 5.61
CA MET A 316 -7.32 -5.09 5.12
C MET A 316 -7.22 -5.94 3.84
N PRO A 317 -7.90 -5.56 2.75
CA PRO A 317 -8.03 -6.40 1.55
C PRO A 317 -6.70 -6.70 0.87
N ASP A 318 -5.69 -5.87 1.08
CA ASP A 318 -4.33 -6.08 0.58
C ASP A 318 -3.68 -7.34 1.15
N GLN A 319 -4.10 -7.80 2.34
CA GLN A 319 -3.55 -8.98 3.00
C GLN A 319 -4.11 -10.31 2.47
N VAL A 320 -5.02 -10.28 1.50
CA VAL A 320 -5.48 -11.50 0.84
C VAL A 320 -4.31 -12.29 0.22
N THR A 321 -3.28 -11.60 -0.31
CA THR A 321 -2.10 -12.25 -0.86
C THR A 321 -1.32 -13.02 0.20
N THR A 322 -1.08 -12.39 1.34
CA THR A 322 -0.40 -12.96 2.51
C THR A 322 -1.17 -14.15 3.08
N MET A 323 -2.47 -13.95 3.31
CA MET A 323 -3.29 -15.00 3.93
C MET A 323 -3.50 -16.19 3.01
N ALA A 324 -3.63 -15.99 1.70
CA ALA A 324 -3.73 -17.09 0.73
C ALA A 324 -2.43 -17.90 0.63
N ALA A 325 -1.27 -17.23 0.69
CA ALA A 325 0.03 -17.89 0.71
C ALA A 325 0.19 -18.78 1.96
N LEU A 326 -0.18 -18.28 3.15
CA LEU A 326 -0.17 -19.06 4.39
C LEU A 326 -1.24 -20.17 4.40
N ALA A 327 -2.42 -19.90 3.86
CA ALA A 327 -3.49 -20.88 3.75
C ALA A 327 -3.07 -22.09 2.88
N ALA A 328 -2.23 -21.91 1.88
CA ALA A 328 -1.67 -23.00 1.08
C ALA A 328 -0.77 -23.93 1.92
N LEU A 329 -0.10 -23.39 2.93
CA LEU A 329 0.76 -24.13 3.87
C LEU A 329 -0.01 -24.72 5.05
N ALA A 330 -1.28 -24.35 5.27
CA ALA A 330 -2.09 -24.81 6.38
C ALA A 330 -2.51 -26.29 6.21
N THR A 331 -2.93 -26.91 7.33
CA THR A 331 -3.28 -28.35 7.37
C THR A 331 -4.72 -28.65 6.97
N GLY A 332 -5.45 -27.67 6.44
CA GLY A 332 -6.86 -27.82 6.03
C GLY A 332 -7.37 -26.60 5.26
N PRO A 333 -8.64 -26.60 4.85
CA PRO A 333 -9.19 -25.53 4.03
C PRO A 333 -9.37 -24.23 4.81
N SER A 334 -8.88 -23.14 4.24
CA SER A 334 -9.11 -21.78 4.73
C SER A 334 -10.05 -21.01 3.81
N ARG A 335 -10.87 -20.14 4.40
CA ARG A 335 -11.78 -19.26 3.67
C ARG A 335 -11.39 -17.79 3.93
N LEU A 336 -11.15 -17.06 2.86
CA LEU A 336 -10.79 -15.63 2.87
C LEU A 336 -11.90 -14.87 2.14
N ARG A 337 -12.53 -13.90 2.78
CA ARG A 337 -13.69 -13.18 2.23
C ARG A 337 -13.59 -11.67 2.43
N GLY A 338 -14.52 -10.91 1.82
CA GLY A 338 -14.60 -9.45 1.93
C GLY A 338 -13.57 -8.71 1.06
N VAL A 339 -12.98 -9.38 0.07
CA VAL A 339 -11.84 -8.84 -0.72
C VAL A 339 -12.15 -8.67 -2.21
N ALA A 340 -13.41 -8.48 -2.59
CA ALA A 340 -13.78 -8.24 -3.99
C ALA A 340 -12.97 -7.10 -4.64
N VAL A 341 -12.63 -6.07 -3.85
CA VAL A 341 -11.84 -4.91 -4.30
C VAL A 341 -10.44 -5.30 -4.79
N ALA A 342 -9.87 -6.41 -4.32
CA ALA A 342 -8.55 -6.89 -4.70
C ALA A 342 -8.46 -7.34 -6.18
N ARG A 343 -9.61 -7.57 -6.85
CA ARG A 343 -9.65 -7.82 -8.29
C ARG A 343 -9.28 -6.60 -9.14
N GLY A 344 -9.47 -5.39 -8.60
CA GLY A 344 -9.16 -4.11 -9.27
C GLY A 344 -7.85 -3.46 -8.80
N HIS A 345 -6.97 -4.21 -8.13
CA HIS A 345 -5.68 -3.70 -7.66
C HIS A 345 -4.61 -3.72 -8.78
N GLU A 346 -3.35 -3.98 -8.46
CA GLU A 346 -2.23 -4.06 -9.40
C GLU A 346 -2.45 -5.15 -10.45
N THR A 347 -3.02 -6.27 -10.01
CA THR A 347 -3.54 -7.36 -10.82
C THR A 347 -4.90 -7.80 -10.23
N ASP A 348 -5.65 -8.68 -10.92
CA ASP A 348 -6.71 -9.43 -10.26
C ASP A 348 -6.06 -10.44 -9.31
N ARG A 349 -5.87 -10.02 -8.05
CA ARG A 349 -5.17 -10.82 -7.05
C ARG A 349 -5.85 -12.15 -6.75
N LEU A 350 -7.18 -12.22 -6.86
CA LEU A 350 -7.90 -13.47 -6.59
C LEU A 350 -7.61 -14.50 -7.70
N ALA A 351 -7.73 -14.09 -8.94
CA ALA A 351 -7.41 -14.95 -10.09
C ALA A 351 -5.91 -15.31 -10.11
N ALA A 352 -5.02 -14.34 -9.85
CA ALA A 352 -3.58 -14.59 -9.81
C ALA A 352 -3.19 -15.58 -8.69
N LEU A 353 -3.72 -15.43 -7.47
CA LEU A 353 -3.48 -16.37 -6.38
C LEU A 353 -3.98 -17.77 -6.70
N ALA A 354 -5.19 -17.90 -7.27
CA ALA A 354 -5.73 -19.19 -7.66
C ALA A 354 -4.84 -19.89 -8.68
N ALA A 355 -4.38 -19.14 -9.71
CA ALA A 355 -3.49 -19.67 -10.74
C ALA A 355 -2.11 -20.08 -10.20
N GLU A 356 -1.50 -19.23 -9.36
CA GLU A 356 -0.14 -19.49 -8.87
C GLU A 356 -0.10 -20.60 -7.81
N LEU A 357 -1.06 -20.64 -6.88
CA LEU A 357 -1.13 -21.69 -5.87
C LEU A 357 -1.49 -23.06 -6.48
N ALA A 358 -2.26 -23.09 -7.57
CA ALA A 358 -2.54 -24.33 -8.30
C ALA A 358 -1.27 -24.99 -8.86
N LYS A 359 -0.24 -24.21 -9.24
CA LYS A 359 1.05 -24.74 -9.70
C LYS A 359 1.78 -25.53 -8.60
N LEU A 360 1.59 -25.14 -7.35
CA LEU A 360 2.12 -25.84 -6.17
C LEU A 360 1.33 -27.13 -5.83
N GLY A 361 0.22 -27.37 -6.50
CA GLY A 361 -0.69 -28.51 -6.24
C GLY A 361 -1.81 -28.20 -5.25
N VAL A 362 -2.03 -26.93 -4.91
CA VAL A 362 -3.10 -26.49 -4.00
C VAL A 362 -4.37 -26.21 -4.80
N ALA A 363 -5.48 -26.83 -4.41
CA ALA A 363 -6.77 -26.49 -4.99
C ALA A 363 -7.29 -25.17 -4.40
N VAL A 364 -7.65 -24.23 -5.27
CA VAL A 364 -8.21 -22.93 -4.88
C VAL A 364 -9.54 -22.74 -5.59
N THR A 365 -10.57 -22.39 -4.83
CA THR A 365 -11.88 -21.99 -5.38
C THR A 365 -12.04 -20.49 -5.26
N GLU A 366 -12.20 -19.80 -6.40
CA GLU A 366 -12.53 -18.40 -6.41
C GLU A 366 -14.00 -18.19 -6.03
N LEU A 367 -14.21 -17.22 -5.12
CA LEU A 367 -15.53 -16.69 -4.77
C LEU A 367 -15.68 -15.27 -5.36
N PRO A 368 -16.88 -14.73 -5.49
CA PRO A 368 -17.07 -13.34 -5.96
C PRO A 368 -16.26 -12.32 -5.14
N ASP A 369 -16.13 -12.54 -3.84
CA ASP A 369 -15.49 -11.64 -2.88
C ASP A 369 -14.33 -12.30 -2.11
N GLY A 370 -13.76 -13.39 -2.60
CA GLY A 370 -12.70 -14.08 -1.85
C GLY A 370 -12.20 -15.36 -2.46
N LEU A 371 -11.59 -16.20 -1.61
CA LEU A 371 -11.00 -17.49 -1.97
C LEU A 371 -11.31 -18.56 -0.93
N VAL A 372 -11.46 -19.81 -1.36
CA VAL A 372 -11.28 -20.99 -0.51
C VAL A 372 -10.01 -21.69 -0.96
N VAL A 373 -9.03 -21.79 -0.07
CA VAL A 373 -7.73 -22.41 -0.32
C VAL A 373 -7.68 -23.75 0.42
N ALA A 374 -7.57 -24.86 -0.30
CA ALA A 374 -7.45 -26.18 0.28
C ALA A 374 -6.01 -26.45 0.71
N GLY A 375 -5.64 -25.97 1.91
CA GLY A 375 -4.31 -26.16 2.46
C GLY A 375 -3.95 -27.65 2.55
N ALA A 376 -2.73 -27.99 2.09
CA ALA A 376 -2.27 -29.36 2.02
C ALA A 376 -1.12 -29.65 3.02
N GLY A 377 -0.63 -28.64 3.70
CA GLY A 377 0.62 -28.69 4.45
C GLY A 377 1.85 -28.61 3.53
N PRO A 378 2.95 -28.05 4.02
CA PRO A 378 4.12 -27.72 3.19
C PRO A 378 4.75 -28.94 2.50
N ASP A 379 4.72 -30.10 3.13
CA ASP A 379 5.38 -31.33 2.64
C ASP A 379 4.65 -31.97 1.43
N ARG A 380 3.43 -31.52 1.13
CA ARG A 380 2.67 -31.95 -0.05
C ARG A 380 2.73 -30.97 -1.21
N LEU A 381 3.31 -29.80 -1.00
CA LEU A 381 3.49 -28.83 -2.07
C LEU A 381 4.69 -29.22 -2.93
N ARG A 382 4.55 -28.99 -4.24
CA ARG A 382 5.60 -29.31 -5.22
C ARG A 382 6.32 -28.04 -5.67
N PRO A 383 7.59 -28.15 -6.07
CA PRO A 383 8.34 -27.05 -6.67
C PRO A 383 7.57 -26.47 -7.86
N ALA A 384 7.60 -25.15 -7.98
CA ALA A 384 6.95 -24.46 -9.08
C ALA A 384 7.60 -23.10 -9.35
N ARG A 385 7.39 -22.62 -10.58
CA ARG A 385 7.76 -21.28 -10.99
C ARG A 385 6.52 -20.37 -10.91
N LEU A 386 6.57 -19.38 -10.02
CA LEU A 386 5.45 -18.52 -9.66
C LEU A 386 5.65 -17.13 -10.23
N ALA A 387 4.66 -16.64 -10.96
CA ALA A 387 4.64 -15.28 -11.45
C ALA A 387 4.18 -14.32 -10.35
N THR A 388 4.83 -13.17 -10.26
CA THR A 388 4.40 -12.09 -9.35
C THR A 388 3.35 -11.19 -9.99
N HIS A 389 3.12 -11.33 -11.29
CA HIS A 389 2.20 -10.49 -12.09
C HIS A 389 2.52 -8.98 -11.99
N GLY A 390 3.80 -8.62 -11.74
CA GLY A 390 4.22 -7.24 -11.51
C GLY A 390 3.66 -6.64 -10.22
N ASP A 391 3.12 -7.48 -9.32
CA ASP A 391 2.53 -7.06 -8.05
C ASP A 391 3.47 -7.36 -6.88
N HIS A 392 3.96 -6.30 -6.25
CA HIS A 392 4.88 -6.36 -5.10
C HIS A 392 4.33 -7.19 -3.94
N ARG A 393 2.99 -7.19 -3.70
CA ARG A 393 2.38 -7.98 -2.62
C ARG A 393 2.33 -9.46 -2.96
N MET A 394 2.11 -9.81 -4.22
CA MET A 394 2.25 -11.19 -4.69
C MET A 394 3.68 -11.69 -4.46
N ALA A 395 4.70 -10.91 -4.87
CA ALA A 395 6.10 -11.27 -4.68
C ALA A 395 6.44 -11.52 -3.20
N MET A 396 6.07 -10.57 -2.32
CA MET A 396 6.37 -10.65 -0.88
C MET A 396 5.60 -11.77 -0.18
N ALA A 397 4.33 -11.99 -0.55
CA ALA A 397 3.52 -13.06 0.03
C ALA A 397 4.02 -14.44 -0.39
N LEU A 398 4.32 -14.63 -1.68
CA LEU A 398 4.84 -15.90 -2.20
C LEU A 398 6.25 -16.22 -1.69
N ALA A 399 7.01 -15.22 -1.24
CA ALA A 399 8.29 -15.42 -0.56
C ALA A 399 8.14 -16.28 0.72
N ALA A 400 7.03 -16.17 1.45
CA ALA A 400 6.77 -17.04 2.62
C ALA A 400 6.60 -18.51 2.23
N VAL A 401 5.95 -18.78 1.08
CA VAL A 401 5.88 -20.14 0.53
C VAL A 401 7.25 -20.62 0.09
N ALA A 402 7.98 -19.78 -0.65
CA ALA A 402 9.31 -20.11 -1.16
C ALA A 402 10.34 -20.35 -0.02
N ALA A 403 10.20 -19.65 1.10
CA ALA A 403 11.04 -19.86 2.28
C ALA A 403 10.80 -21.24 2.95
N ARG A 404 9.68 -21.89 2.68
CA ARG A 404 9.30 -23.18 3.30
C ARG A 404 9.35 -24.35 2.31
N VAL A 405 9.09 -24.10 1.03
CA VAL A 405 9.00 -25.14 -0.01
C VAL A 405 10.20 -25.06 -0.94
N PRO A 406 11.12 -26.04 -0.93
CA PRO A 406 12.30 -26.05 -1.80
C PRO A 406 11.92 -26.03 -3.29
N GLY A 407 12.72 -25.34 -4.10
CA GLY A 407 12.56 -25.31 -5.56
C GLY A 407 11.44 -24.39 -6.06
N VAL A 408 10.88 -23.55 -5.19
CA VAL A 408 9.96 -22.51 -5.62
C VAL A 408 10.76 -21.31 -6.16
N VAL A 409 10.50 -20.95 -7.41
CA VAL A 409 11.15 -19.84 -8.12
C VAL A 409 10.15 -18.71 -8.30
N LEU A 410 10.51 -17.49 -7.91
CA LEU A 410 9.69 -16.28 -8.08
C LEU A 410 10.18 -15.47 -9.28
N GLU A 411 9.27 -15.16 -10.21
CA GLU A 411 9.54 -14.31 -11.38
C GLU A 411 9.36 -12.83 -11.01
N ASP A 412 10.10 -11.94 -11.69
CA ASP A 412 10.06 -10.48 -11.48
C ASP A 412 10.13 -10.07 -9.98
N PRO A 413 11.17 -10.48 -9.24
CA PRO A 413 11.30 -10.10 -7.84
C PRO A 413 11.53 -8.59 -7.65
N ALA A 414 11.91 -7.87 -8.70
CA ALA A 414 12.17 -6.43 -8.65
C ALA A 414 10.93 -5.59 -8.41
N CYS A 415 9.73 -6.12 -8.67
CA CYS A 415 8.45 -5.40 -8.47
C CYS A 415 8.23 -4.94 -7.02
N VAL A 416 8.94 -5.52 -6.02
CA VAL A 416 8.89 -5.09 -4.61
C VAL A 416 9.38 -3.64 -4.41
N ALA A 417 10.18 -3.11 -5.33
CA ALA A 417 10.67 -1.73 -5.29
C ALA A 417 9.55 -0.68 -5.21
N LYS A 418 8.35 -1.04 -5.63
CA LYS A 418 7.17 -0.18 -5.54
C LYS A 418 6.90 0.32 -4.12
N THR A 419 7.09 -0.53 -3.10
CA THR A 419 6.81 -0.19 -1.69
C THR A 419 7.91 -0.58 -0.72
N TYR A 420 8.66 -1.64 -1.01
CA TYR A 420 9.72 -2.15 -0.13
C TYR A 420 10.99 -2.51 -0.93
N PRO A 421 11.75 -1.52 -1.39
CA PRO A 421 12.96 -1.77 -2.20
C PRO A 421 14.00 -2.67 -1.51
N GLY A 422 14.07 -2.64 -0.18
CA GLY A 422 15.01 -3.42 0.63
C GLY A 422 14.58 -4.85 0.94
N PHE A 423 13.41 -5.31 0.51
CA PHE A 423 12.81 -6.58 0.95
C PHE A 423 13.76 -7.79 0.81
N TRP A 424 14.30 -8.03 -0.36
CA TRP A 424 15.19 -9.19 -0.59
C TRP A 424 16.51 -9.10 0.17
N ARG A 425 17.07 -7.90 0.30
CA ARG A 425 18.27 -7.67 1.12
C ARG A 425 17.99 -7.99 2.58
N ASP A 426 16.87 -7.53 3.11
CA ASP A 426 16.48 -7.73 4.50
C ASP A 426 16.21 -9.23 4.79
N LEU A 427 15.68 -9.97 3.82
CA LEU A 427 15.57 -11.44 3.91
C LEU A 427 16.96 -12.10 3.91
N ALA A 428 17.87 -11.67 3.04
CA ALA A 428 19.21 -12.20 2.98
C ALA A 428 20.02 -11.95 4.26
N THR A 429 19.89 -10.77 4.88
CA THR A 429 20.53 -10.47 6.18
C THR A 429 19.98 -11.33 7.32
N ALA A 430 18.77 -11.85 7.18
CA ALA A 430 18.15 -12.79 8.12
C ALA A 430 18.47 -14.27 7.83
N GLY A 431 19.39 -14.54 6.90
CA GLY A 431 19.81 -15.88 6.55
C GLY A 431 18.97 -16.59 5.50
N LEU A 432 17.96 -15.92 4.91
CA LEU A 432 17.22 -16.43 3.76
C LEU A 432 17.99 -16.14 2.47
N ALA A 433 18.96 -17.01 2.17
CA ALA A 433 19.72 -16.92 0.93
C ALA A 433 18.83 -17.17 -0.29
N TRP A 434 19.23 -16.63 -1.42
CA TRP A 434 18.58 -16.90 -2.70
C TRP A 434 19.62 -17.09 -3.81
N ARG A 435 19.23 -17.80 -4.87
CA ARG A 435 20.01 -17.91 -6.09
C ARG A 435 19.25 -17.35 -7.28
N ALA A 436 20.03 -16.80 -8.22
CA ALA A 436 19.48 -16.28 -9.45
C ALA A 436 19.00 -17.42 -10.37
N HIS A 437 17.87 -17.19 -11.02
CA HIS A 437 17.39 -18.02 -12.11
C HIS A 437 17.24 -17.18 -13.38
N PRO A 438 17.45 -17.77 -14.58
CA PRO A 438 17.14 -17.08 -15.83
C PRO A 438 15.63 -16.79 -15.87
N GLY A 439 15.24 -15.67 -16.46
CA GLY A 439 13.85 -15.38 -16.82
C GLY A 439 13.29 -16.46 -17.74
N ARG A 440 11.97 -16.45 -17.97
CA ARG A 440 11.43 -17.24 -19.08
C ARG A 440 12.06 -16.74 -20.37
N VAL A 441 12.57 -17.66 -21.17
CA VAL A 441 12.84 -17.38 -22.59
C VAL A 441 11.45 -17.39 -23.25
N GLU A 442 10.96 -16.22 -23.67
CA GLU A 442 9.74 -16.10 -24.47
C GLU A 442 9.91 -16.77 -25.83
#